data_f3661603dc84d37435126cc826932554
#
_entry.id   f3661603dc84d37435126cc826932554
#
_cell.length_a   1.000
_cell.length_b   1.000
_cell.length_c   1.000
_cell.angle_alpha   90.00
_cell.angle_beta   90.00
_cell.angle_gamma   90.00
#
_symmetry.space_group_name_H-M   'P 1'
#
loop_
_entity.id
_entity.type
_entity.pdbx_description
1 polymer ?
#
loop_
_entity_poly.entity_id
_entity_poly.type
_entity_poly.pdbx_seq_one_letter_code
_entity_poly.pdbx_strand_id
1 'polypeptide(L)'
;MKKTILKLKNNIKKDIIENSKFYKSLCAFLIFFIIVFGGIIMNCIVPSESMSPTLEARQMYIANRLAYVKSSPQRYDVVVFKAPDSEHDKYVKRIIGLPGELVNIDNKNVNIDNKKLDEPYLKEKKIDDCGVYYVPKKGDEVILQNARYDEKGNVINADCYIGDNFVGGVVKVIDDEASDDENIKYKKIDFLKKYCKKEDGKYIIKEDTYFLMGDNRNDSLDSRFWDYTYVKKSKIIAKYAFTYLKF
;
A
#
# COMPACT_ATOMS: atom_id res chain seq x y z
N MET A 1 -34.22 15.15 44.99
CA MET A 1 -33.31 14.71 43.91
C MET A 1 -32.96 13.21 43.97
N LYS A 2 -32.40 12.65 45.05
CA LYS A 2 -32.05 11.20 45.15
C LYS A 2 -33.23 10.23 44.91
N LYS A 3 -34.44 10.52 45.48
CA LYS A 3 -35.64 9.69 45.28
C LYS A 3 -36.12 9.64 43.81
N THR A 4 -36.03 10.75 43.08
CA THR A 4 -36.43 10.84 41.67
C THR A 4 -35.47 10.01 40.78
N ILE A 5 -34.16 10.06 41.04
CA ILE A 5 -33.16 9.26 40.33
C ILE A 5 -33.34 7.77 40.57
N LEU A 6 -33.67 7.37 41.83
CA LEU A 6 -33.93 5.95 42.16
C LEU A 6 -35.19 5.42 41.47
N LYS A 7 -36.27 6.23 41.42
CA LYS A 7 -37.52 5.87 40.71
C LYS A 7 -37.26 5.71 39.20
N LEU A 8 -36.46 6.60 38.60
CA LEU A 8 -36.09 6.52 37.19
C LEU A 8 -35.28 5.25 36.89
N LYS A 9 -34.27 4.93 37.71
CA LYS A 9 -33.49 3.68 37.59
C LYS A 9 -34.35 2.42 37.64
N ASN A 10 -35.31 2.37 38.58
CA ASN A 10 -36.21 1.21 38.71
C ASN A 10 -37.15 1.07 37.51
N ASN A 11 -37.67 2.17 36.98
CA ASN A 11 -38.50 2.14 35.77
C ASN A 11 -37.72 1.66 34.56
N ILE A 12 -36.49 2.14 34.34
CA ILE A 12 -35.60 1.69 33.25
C ILE A 12 -35.29 0.19 33.40
N LYS A 13 -34.98 -0.27 34.62
CA LYS A 13 -34.69 -1.70 34.86
C LYS A 13 -35.93 -2.57 34.57
N LYS A 14 -37.13 -2.14 34.93
CA LYS A 14 -38.38 -2.84 34.65
C LYS A 14 -38.60 -2.92 33.13
N ASP A 15 -38.49 -1.80 32.42
CA ASP A 15 -38.65 -1.74 30.97
C ASP A 15 -37.66 -2.66 30.24
N ILE A 16 -36.37 -2.67 30.63
CA ILE A 16 -35.36 -3.56 30.07
C ILE A 16 -35.73 -5.06 30.27
N ILE A 17 -36.31 -5.42 31.43
CA ILE A 17 -36.71 -6.79 31.71
C ILE A 17 -37.90 -7.16 30.84
N GLU A 18 -38.95 -6.32 30.80
CA GLU A 18 -40.19 -6.54 30.02
C GLU A 18 -39.90 -6.62 28.51
N ASN A 19 -38.96 -5.79 28.00
CA ASN A 19 -38.61 -5.71 26.59
C ASN A 19 -37.24 -6.40 26.27
N SER A 20 -36.83 -7.39 27.06
CA SER A 20 -35.48 -7.98 26.95
C SER A 20 -35.16 -8.56 25.57
N LYS A 21 -36.13 -9.13 24.86
CA LYS A 21 -35.95 -9.65 23.48
C LYS A 21 -35.65 -8.52 22.51
N PHE A 22 -36.34 -7.39 22.62
CA PHE A 22 -36.11 -6.21 21.78
C PHE A 22 -34.72 -5.64 22.00
N TYR A 23 -34.31 -5.42 23.26
CA TYR A 23 -32.99 -4.87 23.57
C TYR A 23 -31.84 -5.81 23.15
N LYS A 24 -32.03 -7.13 23.29
CA LYS A 24 -31.06 -8.12 22.76
C LYS A 24 -30.92 -8.05 21.24
N SER A 25 -32.05 -7.96 20.53
CA SER A 25 -32.04 -7.80 19.06
C SER A 25 -31.40 -6.49 18.63
N LEU A 26 -31.68 -5.38 19.30
CA LEU A 26 -31.06 -4.08 19.04
C LEU A 26 -29.54 -4.10 19.28
N CYS A 27 -29.11 -4.69 20.40
CA CYS A 27 -27.69 -4.85 20.67
C CYS A 27 -26.99 -5.71 19.60
N ALA A 28 -27.59 -6.84 19.20
CA ALA A 28 -27.07 -7.68 18.14
C ALA A 28 -26.95 -6.92 16.81
N PHE A 29 -27.97 -6.14 16.45
CA PHE A 29 -27.94 -5.28 15.26
C PHE A 29 -26.86 -4.22 15.33
N LEU A 30 -26.71 -3.53 16.46
CA LEU A 30 -25.65 -2.52 16.64
C LEU A 30 -24.25 -3.15 16.58
N ILE A 31 -24.05 -4.31 17.19
CA ILE A 31 -22.78 -5.05 17.12
C ILE A 31 -22.49 -5.45 15.66
N PHE A 32 -23.48 -5.99 14.96
CA PHE A 32 -23.36 -6.32 13.53
C PHE A 32 -23.00 -5.08 12.71
N PHE A 33 -23.66 -3.96 12.94
CA PHE A 33 -23.39 -2.70 12.25
C PHE A 33 -21.95 -2.22 12.51
N ILE A 34 -21.49 -2.25 13.76
CA ILE A 34 -20.11 -1.86 14.12
C ILE A 34 -19.09 -2.78 13.44
N ILE A 35 -19.34 -4.10 13.42
CA ILE A 35 -18.44 -5.06 12.76
C ILE A 35 -18.37 -4.79 11.25
N VAL A 36 -19.52 -4.60 10.60
CA VAL A 36 -19.58 -4.38 9.15
C VAL A 36 -18.95 -3.05 8.77
N PHE A 37 -19.37 -1.96 9.39
CA PHE A 37 -18.91 -0.61 9.04
C PHE A 37 -17.53 -0.28 9.61
N GLY A 38 -17.15 -0.84 10.75
CA GLY A 38 -15.82 -0.61 11.35
C GLY A 38 -14.75 -1.61 10.88
N GLY A 39 -15.13 -2.88 10.66
CA GLY A 39 -14.22 -3.96 10.36
C GLY A 39 -14.08 -4.30 8.87
N ILE A 40 -15.19 -4.39 8.16
CA ILE A 40 -15.23 -4.91 6.78
C ILE A 40 -15.13 -3.79 5.75
N ILE A 41 -15.89 -2.72 5.97
CA ILE A 41 -16.04 -1.62 5.02
C ILE A 41 -15.11 -0.47 5.41
N MET A 42 -14.40 0.05 4.42
CA MET A 42 -13.61 1.27 4.53
C MET A 42 -14.24 2.35 3.65
N ASN A 43 -14.68 3.44 4.27
CA ASN A 43 -15.15 4.62 3.57
C ASN A 43 -13.96 5.54 3.30
N CYS A 44 -13.77 5.93 2.05
CA CYS A 44 -12.63 6.70 1.58
C CYS A 44 -13.07 7.88 0.73
N ILE A 45 -12.25 8.93 0.76
CA ILE A 45 -12.36 10.09 -0.14
C ILE A 45 -11.12 10.08 -1.03
N VAL A 46 -11.30 10.36 -2.31
CA VAL A 46 -10.19 10.48 -3.28
C VAL A 46 -9.54 11.86 -3.11
N PRO A 47 -8.26 11.94 -2.73
CA PRO A 47 -7.63 13.22 -2.45
C PRO A 47 -7.09 13.94 -3.70
N SER A 48 -6.84 13.22 -4.81
CA SER A 48 -6.13 13.74 -5.99
C SER A 48 -6.64 13.12 -7.28
N GLU A 49 -6.23 13.69 -8.42
CA GLU A 49 -6.58 13.21 -9.77
C GLU A 49 -5.74 12.01 -10.25
N SER A 50 -4.85 11.47 -9.43
CA SER A 50 -3.90 10.43 -9.84
C SER A 50 -4.54 9.12 -10.33
N MET A 51 -5.82 8.90 -10.05
CA MET A 51 -6.60 7.73 -10.48
C MET A 51 -7.69 8.10 -11.51
N SER A 52 -7.71 9.33 -12.02
CA SER A 52 -8.62 9.74 -13.10
C SER A 52 -8.31 8.92 -14.37
N PRO A 53 -9.32 8.47 -15.13
CA PRO A 53 -10.75 8.75 -14.98
C PRO A 53 -11.48 7.75 -14.07
N THR A 54 -10.82 6.73 -13.56
CA THR A 54 -11.47 5.67 -12.74
C THR A 54 -12.01 6.23 -11.43
N LEU A 55 -11.21 7.07 -10.76
CA LEU A 55 -11.56 7.77 -9.54
C LEU A 55 -11.13 9.23 -9.68
N GLU A 56 -12.09 10.14 -9.60
CA GLU A 56 -11.85 11.58 -9.66
C GLU A 56 -11.71 12.16 -8.24
N ALA A 57 -11.00 13.28 -8.12
CA ALA A 57 -10.84 13.97 -6.84
C ALA A 57 -12.18 14.29 -6.18
N ARG A 58 -12.21 14.24 -4.86
CA ARG A 58 -13.38 14.46 -3.99
C ARG A 58 -14.47 13.40 -4.05
N GLN A 59 -14.41 12.43 -4.97
CA GLN A 59 -15.35 11.30 -4.95
C GLN A 59 -15.20 10.49 -3.67
N MET A 60 -16.33 9.97 -3.19
CA MET A 60 -16.38 9.04 -2.06
C MET A 60 -16.62 7.62 -2.55
N TYR A 61 -15.81 6.68 -2.03
CA TYR A 61 -15.89 5.28 -2.42
C TYR A 61 -15.80 4.34 -1.24
N ILE A 62 -16.30 3.15 -1.45
CA ILE A 62 -16.20 2.02 -0.52
C ILE A 62 -15.04 1.12 -0.94
N ALA A 63 -14.25 0.69 0.03
CA ALA A 63 -13.23 -0.34 -0.13
C ALA A 63 -13.47 -1.50 0.85
N ASN A 64 -13.23 -2.73 0.39
CA ASN A 64 -13.40 -3.97 1.14
C ASN A 64 -12.07 -4.37 1.80
N ARG A 65 -12.03 -4.39 3.12
CA ARG A 65 -10.85 -4.80 3.90
C ARG A 65 -10.63 -6.31 3.93
N LEU A 66 -11.65 -7.09 3.66
CA LEU A 66 -11.55 -8.56 3.69
C LEU A 66 -11.16 -9.16 2.33
N ALA A 67 -11.00 -8.34 1.28
CA ALA A 67 -10.76 -8.81 -0.07
C ALA A 67 -9.57 -9.78 -0.19
N TYR A 68 -8.54 -9.57 0.64
CA TYR A 68 -7.29 -10.33 0.58
C TYR A 68 -7.01 -11.22 1.79
N VAL A 69 -8.01 -11.47 2.63
CA VAL A 69 -7.87 -12.38 3.79
C VAL A 69 -7.63 -13.82 3.33
N LYS A 70 -8.30 -14.25 2.25
CA LYS A 70 -8.21 -15.63 1.70
C LYS A 70 -7.63 -15.68 0.28
N SER A 71 -7.25 -14.53 -0.29
CA SER A 71 -6.73 -14.43 -1.65
C SER A 71 -5.51 -13.51 -1.69
N SER A 72 -4.81 -13.51 -2.82
CA SER A 72 -3.78 -12.52 -3.10
C SER A 72 -4.34 -11.42 -3.99
N PRO A 73 -3.82 -10.19 -3.86
CA PRO A 73 -4.12 -9.11 -4.80
C PRO A 73 -3.84 -9.53 -6.24
N GLN A 74 -4.69 -9.12 -7.16
CA GLN A 74 -4.63 -9.48 -8.58
C GLN A 74 -4.28 -8.25 -9.42
N ARG A 75 -3.77 -8.50 -10.63
CA ARG A 75 -3.56 -7.43 -11.62
C ARG A 75 -4.86 -6.68 -11.87
N TYR A 76 -4.76 -5.38 -12.07
CA TYR A 76 -5.86 -4.42 -12.25
C TYR A 76 -6.68 -4.10 -10.99
N ASP A 77 -6.47 -4.78 -9.87
CA ASP A 77 -7.12 -4.39 -8.63
C ASP A 77 -6.75 -2.96 -8.25
N VAL A 78 -7.74 -2.12 -7.99
CA VAL A 78 -7.53 -0.80 -7.38
C VAL A 78 -7.52 -1.00 -5.87
N VAL A 79 -6.42 -0.65 -5.24
CA VAL A 79 -6.18 -0.95 -3.82
C VAL A 79 -5.86 0.28 -2.99
N VAL A 80 -6.32 0.26 -1.75
CA VAL A 80 -5.90 1.19 -0.71
C VAL A 80 -4.77 0.56 0.08
N PHE A 81 -3.67 1.27 0.24
CA PHE A 81 -2.48 0.76 0.90
C PHE A 81 -1.75 1.84 1.71
N LYS A 82 -0.89 1.44 2.63
CA LYS A 82 0.01 2.35 3.32
C LYS A 82 1.15 2.74 2.39
N ALA A 83 1.40 4.04 2.30
CA ALA A 83 2.46 4.57 1.44
C ALA A 83 3.82 3.94 1.77
N PRO A 84 4.63 3.61 0.75
CA PRO A 84 5.95 3.02 1.01
C PRO A 84 6.88 3.96 1.76
N ASP A 85 6.75 5.26 1.56
CA ASP A 85 7.62 6.29 2.14
C ASP A 85 7.04 6.94 3.40
N SER A 86 5.80 6.56 3.79
CA SER A 86 5.13 7.06 4.99
C SER A 86 4.31 5.95 5.66
N GLU A 87 4.41 5.83 6.98
CA GLU A 87 3.58 4.85 7.71
C GLU A 87 2.17 5.35 8.00
N HIS A 88 1.94 6.64 7.90
CA HIS A 88 0.67 7.29 8.24
C HIS A 88 -0.23 7.49 7.02
N ASP A 89 0.36 7.72 5.85
CA ASP A 89 -0.38 8.04 4.65
C ASP A 89 -0.94 6.80 3.96
N LYS A 90 -2.14 6.96 3.42
CA LYS A 90 -2.82 5.92 2.63
C LYS A 90 -3.03 6.44 1.23
N TYR A 91 -2.61 5.64 0.27
CA TYR A 91 -2.77 5.92 -1.15
C TYR A 91 -3.73 4.93 -1.80
N VAL A 92 -4.27 5.34 -2.93
CA VAL A 92 -5.05 4.48 -3.81
C VAL A 92 -4.38 4.43 -5.17
N LYS A 93 -4.06 3.22 -5.65
CA LYS A 93 -3.44 2.97 -6.96
C LYS A 93 -3.92 1.64 -7.51
N ARG A 94 -3.60 1.40 -8.78
CA ARG A 94 -3.88 0.13 -9.47
C ARG A 94 -2.66 -0.78 -9.46
N ILE A 95 -2.88 -2.05 -9.20
CA ILE A 95 -1.84 -3.09 -9.31
C ILE A 95 -1.55 -3.35 -10.79
N ILE A 96 -0.30 -3.16 -11.16
CA ILE A 96 0.20 -3.36 -12.53
C ILE A 96 1.15 -4.56 -12.59
N GLY A 97 2.14 -4.64 -11.70
CA GLY A 97 3.06 -5.77 -11.63
C GLY A 97 2.76 -6.66 -10.43
N LEU A 98 2.79 -7.97 -10.67
CA LEU A 98 2.62 -9.02 -9.66
C LEU A 98 3.99 -9.58 -9.22
N PRO A 99 4.07 -10.25 -8.06
CA PRO A 99 5.33 -10.81 -7.56
C PRO A 99 6.00 -11.75 -8.57
N GLY A 100 7.26 -11.51 -8.88
CA GLY A 100 8.09 -12.28 -9.79
C GLY A 100 8.04 -11.84 -11.26
N GLU A 101 7.30 -10.79 -11.59
CA GLU A 101 7.16 -10.29 -12.96
C GLU A 101 8.14 -9.17 -13.28
N LEU A 102 8.47 -9.04 -14.56
CA LEU A 102 9.22 -7.91 -15.10
C LEU A 102 8.27 -6.91 -15.75
N VAL A 103 8.17 -5.72 -15.15
CA VAL A 103 7.40 -4.59 -15.66
C VAL A 103 8.32 -3.73 -16.50
N ASN A 104 8.08 -3.63 -17.79
CA ASN A 104 8.82 -2.76 -18.70
C ASN A 104 7.89 -1.67 -19.21
N ILE A 105 8.25 -0.42 -18.90
CA ILE A 105 7.52 0.78 -19.29
C ILE A 105 8.30 1.47 -20.38
N ASP A 106 7.67 1.68 -21.53
CA ASP A 106 8.16 2.53 -22.60
C ASP A 106 7.22 3.75 -22.75
N ASN A 107 7.60 4.71 -23.60
CA ASN A 107 6.86 5.97 -23.80
C ASN A 107 5.37 5.80 -24.23
N LYS A 108 4.90 4.58 -24.45
CA LYS A 108 3.55 4.31 -24.97
C LYS A 108 2.84 3.18 -24.25
N ASN A 109 3.59 2.21 -23.71
CA ASN A 109 3.01 0.96 -23.27
C ASN A 109 3.66 0.48 -21.96
N VAL A 110 2.89 -0.30 -21.23
CA VAL A 110 3.41 -1.16 -20.17
C VAL A 110 3.44 -2.58 -20.71
N ASN A 111 4.58 -3.24 -20.58
CA ASN A 111 4.75 -4.65 -20.94
C ASN A 111 5.05 -5.44 -19.65
N ILE A 112 4.44 -6.61 -19.52
CA ILE A 112 4.68 -7.56 -18.46
C ILE A 112 5.28 -8.82 -19.07
N ASP A 113 6.50 -9.19 -18.64
CA ASP A 113 7.24 -10.35 -19.20
C ASP A 113 7.26 -10.32 -20.73
N ASN A 114 7.58 -9.15 -21.30
CA ASN A 114 7.62 -8.87 -22.75
C ASN A 114 6.27 -8.95 -23.49
N LYS A 115 5.14 -9.03 -22.77
CA LYS A 115 3.81 -8.98 -23.36
C LYS A 115 3.15 -7.65 -23.03
N LYS A 116 2.66 -6.96 -24.06
CA LYS A 116 1.95 -5.69 -23.89
C LYS A 116 0.72 -5.88 -23.02
N LEU A 117 0.61 -5.03 -21.99
CA LEU A 117 -0.54 -4.96 -21.11
C LEU A 117 -1.70 -4.23 -21.80
N ASP A 118 -2.91 -4.80 -21.74
CA ASP A 118 -4.12 -4.10 -22.17
C ASP A 118 -4.64 -3.21 -21.03
N GLU A 119 -4.78 -1.92 -21.29
CA GLU A 119 -5.11 -0.90 -20.30
C GLU A 119 -6.29 -0.01 -20.76
N PRO A 120 -7.50 -0.59 -20.86
CA PRO A 120 -8.67 0.12 -21.38
C PRO A 120 -9.17 1.24 -20.45
N TYR A 121 -8.72 1.27 -19.21
CA TYR A 121 -9.09 2.25 -18.19
C TYR A 121 -8.33 3.58 -18.32
N LEU A 122 -7.29 3.66 -19.15
CA LEU A 122 -6.50 4.88 -19.32
C LEU A 122 -7.22 5.88 -20.22
N LYS A 123 -7.22 7.15 -19.80
CA LYS A 123 -7.66 8.28 -20.63
C LYS A 123 -6.62 8.61 -21.69
N GLU A 124 -5.36 8.66 -21.31
CA GLU A 124 -4.22 8.93 -22.18
C GLU A 124 -3.25 7.75 -22.15
N LYS A 125 -2.80 7.34 -23.34
CA LYS A 125 -1.87 6.21 -23.48
C LYS A 125 -0.40 6.61 -23.52
N LYS A 126 -0.10 7.92 -23.56
CA LYS A 126 1.27 8.40 -23.50
C LYS A 126 1.76 8.37 -22.06
N ILE A 127 2.95 7.84 -21.86
CA ILE A 127 3.63 7.79 -20.56
C ILE A 127 4.94 8.55 -20.74
N ASP A 128 5.15 9.61 -19.96
CA ASP A 128 6.35 10.45 -20.05
C ASP A 128 7.54 9.88 -19.25
N ASP A 129 7.49 8.59 -18.92
CA ASP A 129 8.53 7.87 -18.19
C ASP A 129 8.80 6.51 -18.82
N CYS A 130 9.99 6.00 -18.63
CA CYS A 130 10.39 4.65 -19.06
C CYS A 130 11.29 4.00 -18.02
N GLY A 131 11.19 2.69 -17.91
CA GLY A 131 11.98 1.93 -16.95
C GLY A 131 11.66 0.46 -16.95
N VAL A 132 12.55 -0.34 -16.38
CA VAL A 132 12.38 -1.78 -16.22
C VAL A 132 12.46 -2.11 -14.75
N TYR A 133 11.43 -2.79 -14.24
CA TYR A 133 11.25 -3.07 -12.81
C TYR A 133 10.93 -4.55 -12.61
N TYR A 134 11.82 -5.30 -11.98
CA TYR A 134 11.49 -6.65 -11.50
C TYR A 134 10.73 -6.52 -10.17
N VAL A 135 9.57 -7.15 -10.07
CA VAL A 135 8.73 -7.10 -8.87
C VAL A 135 9.11 -8.21 -7.90
N PRO A 136 9.83 -7.92 -6.79
CA PRO A 136 10.31 -8.95 -5.88
C PRO A 136 9.18 -9.81 -5.31
N LYS A 137 9.37 -11.14 -5.32
CA LYS A 137 8.47 -12.09 -4.67
C LYS A 137 9.10 -12.70 -3.43
N LYS A 138 8.27 -13.22 -2.56
CA LYS A 138 8.71 -13.93 -1.36
C LYS A 138 9.67 -15.08 -1.72
N GLY A 139 10.82 -15.12 -1.06
CA GLY A 139 11.82 -16.15 -1.24
C GLY A 139 12.92 -15.82 -2.24
N ASP A 140 12.79 -14.74 -3.01
CA ASP A 140 13.87 -14.29 -3.89
C ASP A 140 15.12 -13.94 -3.09
N GLU A 141 16.29 -14.40 -3.56
CA GLU A 141 17.59 -14.06 -3.01
C GLU A 141 18.08 -12.73 -3.57
N VAL A 142 18.50 -11.82 -2.69
CA VAL A 142 19.03 -10.51 -3.07
C VAL A 142 20.55 -10.58 -3.04
N ILE A 143 21.17 -10.29 -4.18
CA ILE A 143 22.61 -10.19 -4.37
C ILE A 143 23.03 -8.73 -4.21
N LEU A 144 24.10 -8.49 -3.46
CA LEU A 144 24.66 -7.17 -3.28
C LEU A 144 25.83 -6.95 -4.24
N GLN A 145 25.80 -5.83 -4.96
CA GLN A 145 26.91 -5.34 -5.76
C GLN A 145 27.39 -4.01 -5.17
N ASN A 146 28.65 -3.65 -5.44
CA ASN A 146 29.26 -2.40 -4.95
C ASN A 146 29.13 -2.19 -3.44
N ALA A 147 29.06 -3.27 -2.66
CA ALA A 147 28.78 -3.22 -1.24
C ALA A 147 29.92 -2.62 -0.43
N ARG A 148 29.58 -1.66 0.44
CA ARG A 148 30.48 -1.12 1.48
C ARG A 148 29.91 -1.48 2.84
N TYR A 149 30.83 -1.72 3.78
CA TYR A 149 30.48 -2.19 5.12
C TYR A 149 31.09 -1.25 6.17
N ASP A 150 30.39 -1.12 7.31
CA ASP A 150 30.96 -0.47 8.50
C ASP A 150 31.93 -1.40 9.22
N GLU A 151 32.60 -0.89 10.27
CA GLU A 151 33.55 -1.68 11.09
C GLU A 151 32.91 -2.88 11.79
N LYS A 152 31.58 -2.88 11.93
CA LYS A 152 30.78 -3.98 12.52
C LYS A 152 30.26 -4.98 11.48
N GLY A 153 30.62 -4.79 10.20
CA GLY A 153 30.17 -5.65 9.11
C GLY A 153 28.73 -5.39 8.64
N ASN A 154 28.10 -4.25 8.99
CA ASN A 154 26.79 -3.89 8.44
C ASN A 154 26.95 -3.21 7.08
N VAL A 155 26.04 -3.48 6.17
CA VAL A 155 26.00 -2.82 4.85
C VAL A 155 25.62 -1.35 5.04
N ILE A 156 26.47 -0.45 4.55
CA ILE A 156 26.25 1.01 4.55
C ILE A 156 25.92 1.56 3.16
N ASN A 157 26.41 0.91 2.12
CA ASN A 157 26.07 1.22 0.74
C ASN A 157 26.08 -0.08 -0.06
N ALA A 158 25.10 -0.28 -0.94
CA ALA A 158 25.07 -1.38 -1.88
C ALA A 158 23.97 -1.20 -2.92
N ASP A 159 24.19 -1.77 -4.10
CA ASP A 159 23.18 -1.99 -5.11
C ASP A 159 22.58 -3.39 -4.89
N CYS A 160 21.25 -3.48 -4.87
CA CYS A 160 20.51 -4.73 -4.62
C CYS A 160 19.95 -5.29 -5.92
N TYR A 161 20.28 -6.54 -6.23
CA TYR A 161 19.84 -7.25 -7.43
C TYR A 161 19.11 -8.54 -7.09
N ILE A 162 18.18 -8.95 -7.95
CA ILE A 162 17.58 -10.29 -7.99
C ILE A 162 17.85 -10.83 -9.39
N GLY A 163 18.70 -11.86 -9.50
CA GLY A 163 19.33 -12.21 -10.77
C GLY A 163 20.06 -11.00 -11.35
N ASP A 164 19.78 -10.63 -12.58
CA ASP A 164 20.38 -9.47 -13.26
C ASP A 164 19.56 -8.18 -13.09
N ASN A 165 18.45 -8.22 -12.35
CA ASN A 165 17.56 -7.08 -12.22
C ASN A 165 17.89 -6.25 -10.98
N PHE A 166 18.18 -4.94 -11.17
CA PHE A 166 18.28 -3.98 -10.09
C PHE A 166 16.92 -3.78 -9.41
N VAL A 167 16.86 -3.91 -8.09
CA VAL A 167 15.59 -3.81 -7.33
C VAL A 167 15.61 -2.70 -6.28
N GLY A 168 16.76 -2.11 -6.01
CA GLY A 168 16.87 -1.01 -5.05
C GLY A 168 18.27 -0.85 -4.50
N GLY A 169 18.43 0.04 -3.55
CA GLY A 169 19.73 0.34 -2.95
C GLY A 169 19.71 0.41 -1.43
N VAL A 170 20.89 0.35 -0.84
CA VAL A 170 21.14 0.74 0.55
C VAL A 170 22.03 1.95 0.52
N VAL A 171 21.55 3.07 1.04
CA VAL A 171 22.35 4.29 1.26
C VAL A 171 22.15 4.68 2.71
N LYS A 172 23.17 4.46 3.53
CA LYS A 172 23.23 4.98 4.90
C LYS A 172 24.24 6.12 4.89
N VAL A 173 23.77 7.32 5.14
CA VAL A 173 24.67 8.47 5.32
C VAL A 173 25.50 8.18 6.55
N ILE A 174 26.82 8.06 6.36
CA ILE A 174 27.78 8.26 7.44
C ILE A 174 27.83 9.78 7.57
N ASP A 175 27.59 10.31 8.79
CA ASP A 175 27.79 11.72 9.09
C ASP A 175 29.28 12.04 8.94
N ASP A 176 29.71 12.27 7.71
CA ASP A 176 30.98 12.95 7.45
C ASP A 176 30.68 14.45 7.46
N GLU A 177 31.29 15.13 8.43
CA GLU A 177 31.25 16.57 8.67
C GLU A 177 31.83 17.40 7.53
N ALA A 178 31.54 17.14 6.26
CA ALA A 178 32.08 17.95 5.18
C ALA A 178 31.26 17.86 3.88
N SER A 179 30.10 18.46 3.84
CA SER A 179 29.62 19.07 2.60
C SER A 179 28.83 20.33 2.94
N ASP A 180 29.41 21.48 2.58
CA ASP A 180 28.79 22.82 2.70
C ASP A 180 27.59 23.03 1.76
N ASP A 181 27.01 21.96 1.22
CA ASP A 181 25.86 22.02 0.32
C ASP A 181 24.57 21.65 1.07
N GLU A 182 23.93 22.68 1.67
CA GLU A 182 22.69 22.58 2.44
C GLU A 182 21.50 21.98 1.67
N ASN A 183 21.65 21.66 0.37
CA ASN A 183 20.61 21.17 -0.52
C ASN A 183 20.65 19.66 -0.77
N ILE A 184 21.67 18.93 -0.33
CA ILE A 184 21.75 17.49 -0.52
C ILE A 184 21.32 16.76 0.76
N LYS A 185 20.03 16.72 1.00
CA LYS A 185 19.43 15.86 2.02
C LYS A 185 19.44 14.42 1.49
N TYR A 186 20.53 13.69 1.69
CA TYR A 186 20.59 12.26 1.36
C TYR A 186 19.54 11.52 2.18
N LYS A 187 18.47 11.11 1.52
CA LYS A 187 17.41 10.32 2.13
C LYS A 187 17.95 8.92 2.35
N LYS A 188 17.95 8.46 3.60
CA LYS A 188 18.42 7.14 3.98
C LYS A 188 17.48 6.06 3.40
N ILE A 189 17.88 5.44 2.29
CA ILE A 189 17.18 4.31 1.68
C ILE A 189 17.83 3.03 2.19
N ASP A 190 17.01 2.09 2.68
CA ASP A 190 17.50 0.78 3.13
C ASP A 190 16.54 -0.31 2.63
N PHE A 191 16.78 -0.75 1.40
CA PHE A 191 16.03 -1.81 0.74
C PHE A 191 16.06 -3.11 1.56
N LEU A 192 17.24 -3.48 2.09
CA LEU A 192 17.42 -4.71 2.85
C LEU A 192 16.59 -4.72 4.13
N LYS A 193 16.63 -3.64 4.90
CA LYS A 193 15.84 -3.52 6.13
C LYS A 193 14.35 -3.59 5.82
N LYS A 194 13.93 -2.98 4.73
CA LYS A 194 12.51 -2.88 4.35
C LYS A 194 11.97 -4.19 3.81
N TYR A 195 12.66 -4.83 2.89
CA TYR A 195 12.11 -5.95 2.14
C TYR A 195 12.71 -7.31 2.52
N CYS A 196 13.94 -7.37 3.06
CA CYS A 196 14.65 -8.61 3.27
C CYS A 196 14.70 -9.06 4.74
N LYS A 197 14.91 -10.35 4.93
CA LYS A 197 15.44 -10.97 6.13
C LYS A 197 16.80 -11.58 5.80
N LYS A 198 17.68 -11.73 6.80
CA LYS A 198 18.97 -12.42 6.64
C LYS A 198 18.82 -13.86 7.13
N GLU A 199 19.08 -14.84 6.27
CA GLU A 199 19.04 -16.27 6.56
C GLU A 199 20.31 -16.89 5.99
N ASP A 200 21.06 -17.64 6.79
CA ASP A 200 22.31 -18.33 6.41
C ASP A 200 23.29 -17.44 5.64
N GLY A 201 23.42 -16.19 6.07
CA GLY A 201 24.28 -15.20 5.42
C GLY A 201 23.69 -14.50 4.18
N LYS A 202 22.54 -14.95 3.69
CA LYS A 202 21.87 -14.44 2.50
C LYS A 202 20.75 -13.47 2.84
N TYR A 203 20.45 -12.54 1.95
CA TYR A 203 19.29 -11.64 2.05
C TYR A 203 18.14 -12.19 1.21
N ILE A 204 17.01 -12.49 1.86
CA ILE A 204 15.84 -13.13 1.23
C ILE A 204 14.63 -12.20 1.37
N ILE A 205 13.87 -12.02 0.29
CA ILE A 205 12.61 -11.23 0.31
C ILE A 205 11.60 -11.87 1.27
N LYS A 206 11.10 -11.07 2.23
CA LYS A 206 10.22 -11.52 3.33
C LYS A 206 8.83 -11.93 2.86
N GLU A 207 8.27 -11.17 1.93
CA GLU A 207 6.89 -11.28 1.48
C GLU A 207 6.73 -10.76 0.04
N ASP A 208 5.66 -11.16 -0.62
CA ASP A 208 5.31 -10.70 -1.95
C ASP A 208 5.17 -9.18 -1.99
N THR A 209 5.65 -8.60 -3.08
CA THR A 209 5.54 -7.18 -3.37
C THR A 209 4.76 -6.93 -4.65
N TYR A 210 4.30 -5.71 -4.85
CA TYR A 210 3.48 -5.30 -5.98
C TYR A 210 3.99 -3.97 -6.53
N PHE A 211 3.90 -3.83 -7.86
CA PHE A 211 4.17 -2.58 -8.56
C PHE A 211 2.85 -1.89 -8.90
N LEU A 212 2.65 -0.68 -8.41
CA LEU A 212 1.39 0.04 -8.49
C LEU A 212 1.55 1.32 -9.31
N MET A 213 0.56 1.61 -10.14
CA MET A 213 0.53 2.85 -10.91
C MET A 213 -0.83 3.55 -10.78
N GLY A 214 -0.81 4.88 -10.93
CA GLY A 214 -2.04 5.65 -11.12
C GLY A 214 -2.60 5.48 -12.52
N ASP A 215 -3.91 5.61 -12.67
CA ASP A 215 -4.57 5.59 -13.96
C ASP A 215 -4.31 6.88 -14.75
N ASN A 216 -4.10 7.99 -14.06
CA ASN A 216 -3.58 9.24 -14.64
C ASN A 216 -2.05 9.21 -14.66
N ARG A 217 -1.49 8.57 -15.69
CA ARG A 217 -0.06 8.21 -15.79
C ARG A 217 0.89 9.38 -15.61
N ASN A 218 0.57 10.54 -16.17
CA ASN A 218 1.44 11.71 -16.18
C ASN A 218 1.21 12.64 -14.97
N ASP A 219 0.17 12.36 -14.16
CA ASP A 219 -0.14 13.10 -12.94
C ASP A 219 -0.31 12.14 -11.75
N SER A 220 0.63 11.20 -11.61
CA SER A 220 0.61 10.22 -10.53
C SER A 220 1.99 10.01 -9.93
N LEU A 221 2.12 10.30 -8.64
CA LEU A 221 3.25 9.85 -7.83
C LEU A 221 2.98 8.40 -7.41
N ASP A 222 3.72 7.45 -8.01
CA ASP A 222 3.49 6.02 -7.82
C ASP A 222 4.80 5.21 -7.82
N SER A 223 4.75 3.90 -8.02
CA SER A 223 5.90 2.99 -7.96
C SER A 223 7.09 3.41 -8.83
N ARG A 224 6.88 4.21 -9.86
CA ARG A 224 7.95 4.73 -10.72
C ARG A 224 8.81 5.77 -10.02
N PHE A 225 8.25 6.49 -9.04
CA PHE A 225 8.84 7.71 -8.47
C PHE A 225 9.09 7.62 -6.97
N TRP A 226 8.59 6.58 -6.28
CA TRP A 226 8.86 6.41 -4.84
C TRP A 226 10.28 5.91 -4.60
N ASP A 227 10.88 6.33 -3.50
CA ASP A 227 12.18 5.81 -3.05
C ASP A 227 12.13 4.29 -2.81
N TYR A 228 10.99 3.81 -2.38
CA TYR A 228 10.70 2.40 -2.21
C TYR A 228 9.64 1.99 -3.23
N THR A 229 10.09 1.61 -4.40
CA THR A 229 9.27 1.29 -5.58
C THR A 229 8.12 0.31 -5.30
N TYR A 230 8.31 -0.67 -4.40
CA TYR A 230 7.38 -1.79 -4.27
C TYR A 230 6.54 -1.70 -3.02
N VAL A 231 5.26 -2.06 -3.15
CA VAL A 231 4.31 -2.16 -2.02
C VAL A 231 4.22 -3.60 -1.54
N LYS A 232 4.54 -3.85 -0.27
CA LYS A 232 4.43 -5.17 0.34
C LYS A 232 2.97 -5.61 0.46
N LYS A 233 2.69 -6.92 0.34
CA LYS A 233 1.35 -7.47 0.54
C LYS A 233 0.73 -7.04 1.86
N SER A 234 1.50 -7.06 2.94
CA SER A 234 1.06 -6.65 4.29
C SER A 234 0.69 -5.16 4.43
N LYS A 235 1.06 -4.32 3.46
CA LYS A 235 0.72 -2.89 3.43
C LYS A 235 -0.56 -2.61 2.64
N ILE A 236 -1.10 -3.57 1.89
CA ILE A 236 -2.39 -3.46 1.19
C ILE A 236 -3.51 -3.63 2.20
N ILE A 237 -4.36 -2.61 2.36
CA ILE A 237 -5.37 -2.53 3.41
C ILE A 237 -6.74 -2.99 2.93
N ALA A 238 -7.12 -2.60 1.70
CA ALA A 238 -8.44 -2.84 1.17
C ALA A 238 -8.44 -2.80 -0.37
N LYS A 239 -9.44 -3.44 -0.97
CA LYS A 239 -9.73 -3.37 -2.41
C LYS A 239 -10.89 -2.40 -2.64
N TYR A 240 -10.76 -1.51 -3.62
CA TYR A 240 -11.87 -0.69 -4.11
C TYR A 240 -13.05 -1.58 -4.51
N ALA A 241 -14.25 -1.19 -4.12
CA ALA A 241 -15.48 -1.88 -4.47
C ALA A 241 -16.34 -1.05 -5.43
N PHE A 242 -16.75 0.15 -5.03
CA PHE A 242 -17.53 1.05 -5.86
C PHE A 242 -17.53 2.49 -5.33
N THR A 243 -17.76 3.45 -6.23
CA THR A 243 -17.99 4.86 -5.89
C THR A 243 -19.48 5.09 -5.67
N TYR A 244 -19.84 5.76 -4.58
CA TYR A 244 -21.24 6.00 -4.24
C TYR A 244 -21.63 7.49 -4.23
N LEU A 245 -20.66 8.39 -4.20
CA LEU A 245 -20.90 9.83 -4.25
C LEU A 245 -19.88 10.51 -5.17
N LYS A 246 -20.41 11.29 -6.13
CA LYS A 246 -19.64 12.14 -7.05
C LYS A 246 -20.12 13.58 -6.84
N PHE A 247 -19.17 14.49 -6.66
CA PHE A 247 -19.43 15.92 -6.53
C PHE A 247 -19.17 16.66 -7.83
#